data_8cf077864ffe0fe6ae16466f4a8f6456
#
_entry.id   8cf077864ffe0fe6ae16466f4a8f6456
#
_cell.length_a   1.000
_cell.length_b   1.000
_cell.length_c   1.000
_cell.angle_alpha   90.00
_cell.angle_beta   90.00
_cell.angle_gamma   90.00
#
_symmetry.space_group_name_H-M   'P 1'
#
loop_
_entity.id
_entity.type
_entity.pdbx_description
1 polymer ?
#
loop_
_entity_poly.entity_id
_entity_poly.type
_entity_poly.pdbx_seq_one_letter_code
_entity_poly.pdbx_strand_id
1 'polypeptide(L)'
;MNKLSVCMIVRNEEKNIERCLISIKDIADEIIIVDTGSTDKTTEICKKFNVKLINHKWNDDFSEARNISLDYATKDYILFLDADEEISKEDRTKLKALLNKDSLEEGYFLKLSNVIKGNEVGDYTVFRLFKNNPKYRFKGKIHEQVATTIQELNGKKCIGTLNIKIIHYGYDPNTTNIEIKYKRNINILNNYKEEEKDTYYYYVLGNEYSRIEDFKNSIISYEKAIKSMNKKYNYFFYPYLVLNLAKSYFNTNQFFKEIKFIEHIKKTTPDFKDLYFMECLANIECGKITKALNSLDDYIKCPKSDVFEYPDNKFENIYDIDSLKSKLKKSCINNEDCSLSGLMIIEEYDNSLIDTIKSFNEILVNFVVVTSNMDLNLDPLKNIGAQIIFSKNKNKNFTLALKECRGKYIYIANKGELCSILSQRQIVELIKKSDKESFSFNIISVENKTYQKEVKLIKNKNIQFLEMYIQELIKKGSVVDSNIYIHKIKV
;
A
#
# COMPACT_ATOMS: atom_id res chain seq x y z
N MET A 1 32.73 -8.10 -32.29
CA MET A 1 32.58 -8.06 -30.82
C MET A 1 32.13 -6.67 -30.45
N ASN A 2 30.93 -6.55 -29.87
CA ASN A 2 30.42 -5.27 -29.41
C ASN A 2 31.20 -4.82 -28.17
N LYS A 3 31.50 -3.53 -28.09
CA LYS A 3 32.24 -2.92 -26.98
C LYS A 3 31.32 -2.31 -25.95
N LEU A 4 31.76 -2.25 -24.70
CA LEU A 4 30.95 -1.87 -23.56
C LEU A 4 31.47 -0.61 -22.87
N SER A 5 30.62 0.42 -22.76
CA SER A 5 30.77 1.52 -21.83
C SER A 5 30.05 1.20 -20.53
N VAL A 6 30.72 1.29 -19.38
CA VAL A 6 30.03 1.27 -18.08
C VAL A 6 29.89 2.69 -17.59
N CYS A 7 28.64 3.12 -17.36
CA CYS A 7 28.28 4.45 -16.90
C CYS A 7 27.78 4.42 -15.46
N MET A 8 28.23 5.38 -14.66
CA MET A 8 27.93 5.44 -13.23
C MET A 8 27.81 6.89 -12.76
N ILE A 9 26.90 7.13 -11.81
CA ILE A 9 26.86 8.36 -11.03
C ILE A 9 27.19 8.05 -9.58
N VAL A 10 28.00 8.88 -8.93
CA VAL A 10 28.45 8.59 -7.56
C VAL A 10 28.37 9.82 -6.66
N ARG A 11 28.16 9.58 -5.36
CA ARG A 11 28.30 10.58 -4.31
C ARG A 11 28.53 9.90 -2.95
N ASN A 12 29.72 10.09 -2.36
CA ASN A 12 30.11 9.55 -1.06
C ASN A 12 29.96 8.01 -0.97
N GLU A 13 30.61 7.32 -1.90
CA GLU A 13 30.57 5.85 -2.04
C GLU A 13 31.93 5.20 -1.74
N GLU A 14 32.78 5.80 -0.88
CA GLU A 14 34.11 5.29 -0.56
C GLU A 14 34.13 3.83 -0.08
N LYS A 15 33.03 3.36 0.52
CA LYS A 15 32.91 1.98 1.03
C LYS A 15 32.57 0.94 -0.04
N ASN A 16 31.95 1.37 -1.13
CA ASN A 16 31.35 0.49 -2.14
C ASN A 16 32.05 0.54 -3.49
N ILE A 17 32.50 1.73 -3.92
CA ILE A 17 32.98 1.99 -5.29
C ILE A 17 34.14 1.07 -5.72
N GLU A 18 35.07 0.72 -4.83
CA GLU A 18 36.19 -0.15 -5.17
C GLU A 18 35.75 -1.55 -5.56
N ARG A 19 34.81 -2.14 -4.79
CA ARG A 19 34.20 -3.44 -5.09
C ARG A 19 33.48 -3.43 -6.45
N CYS A 20 32.69 -2.40 -6.71
CA CYS A 20 32.02 -2.21 -7.99
C CYS A 20 33.00 -2.18 -9.14
N LEU A 21 34.03 -1.32 -9.08
CA LEU A 21 35.07 -1.16 -10.12
C LEU A 21 35.86 -2.45 -10.36
N ILE A 22 36.23 -3.18 -9.32
CA ILE A 22 36.89 -4.48 -9.43
C ILE A 22 35.96 -5.46 -10.18
N SER A 23 34.67 -5.42 -9.93
CA SER A 23 33.70 -6.35 -10.56
C SER A 23 33.50 -6.11 -12.06
N ILE A 24 33.82 -4.92 -12.59
CA ILE A 24 33.57 -4.56 -13.99
C ILE A 24 34.84 -4.33 -14.84
N LYS A 25 36.01 -4.19 -14.23
CA LYS A 25 37.26 -3.84 -14.93
C LYS A 25 37.63 -4.75 -16.09
N ASP A 26 37.23 -6.05 -16.02
CA ASP A 26 37.56 -7.05 -17.03
C ASP A 26 36.53 -7.14 -18.17
N ILE A 27 35.39 -6.45 -18.05
CA ILE A 27 34.30 -6.47 -19.05
C ILE A 27 34.06 -5.11 -19.71
N ALA A 28 34.45 -4.02 -19.06
CA ALA A 28 34.31 -2.67 -19.59
C ALA A 28 35.48 -2.31 -20.54
N ASP A 29 35.14 -1.83 -21.73
CA ASP A 29 36.09 -1.20 -22.66
C ASP A 29 36.36 0.25 -22.27
N GLU A 30 35.44 0.89 -21.56
CA GLU A 30 35.60 2.18 -20.90
C GLU A 30 34.65 2.29 -19.69
N ILE A 31 35.06 3.08 -18.70
CA ILE A 31 34.25 3.35 -17.49
C ILE A 31 34.13 4.87 -17.36
N ILE A 32 32.90 5.36 -17.32
CA ILE A 32 32.56 6.76 -17.16
C ILE A 32 31.87 6.94 -15.82
N ILE A 33 32.43 7.82 -14.97
CA ILE A 33 31.91 8.12 -13.64
C ILE A 33 31.61 9.61 -13.56
N VAL A 34 30.36 9.95 -13.23
CA VAL A 34 29.93 11.32 -12.92
C VAL A 34 29.87 11.46 -11.40
N ASP A 35 30.84 12.18 -10.82
CA ASP A 35 30.82 12.53 -9.40
C ASP A 35 29.93 13.76 -9.19
N THR A 36 28.92 13.60 -8.33
CA THR A 36 27.93 14.66 -8.06
C THR A 36 28.23 15.44 -6.78
N GLY A 37 29.52 15.49 -6.39
CA GLY A 37 30.03 16.26 -5.25
C GLY A 37 30.32 15.39 -4.03
N SER A 38 31.14 14.36 -4.22
CA SER A 38 31.69 13.57 -3.12
C SER A 38 32.66 14.40 -2.25
N THR A 39 32.55 14.18 -0.94
CA THR A 39 33.37 14.80 0.09
C THR A 39 34.23 13.80 0.85
N ASP A 40 34.09 12.53 0.54
CA ASP A 40 34.85 11.40 1.06
C ASP A 40 35.94 10.96 0.06
N LYS A 41 36.52 9.77 0.23
CA LYS A 41 37.60 9.25 -0.63
C LYS A 41 37.10 8.65 -1.96
N THR A 42 35.83 8.79 -2.32
CA THR A 42 35.27 8.21 -3.56
C THR A 42 36.10 8.57 -4.78
N THR A 43 36.38 9.85 -5.00
CA THR A 43 37.13 10.32 -6.18
C THR A 43 38.61 9.87 -6.16
N GLU A 44 39.21 9.74 -4.98
CA GLU A 44 40.59 9.23 -4.84
C GLU A 44 40.65 7.74 -5.21
N ILE A 45 39.65 6.96 -4.82
CA ILE A 45 39.56 5.54 -5.18
C ILE A 45 39.34 5.40 -6.68
N CYS A 46 38.42 6.17 -7.29
CA CYS A 46 38.18 6.15 -8.73
C CYS A 46 39.44 6.39 -9.54
N LYS A 47 40.32 7.31 -9.13
CA LYS A 47 41.58 7.63 -9.82
C LYS A 47 42.59 6.48 -9.83
N LYS A 48 42.44 5.45 -8.99
CA LYS A 48 43.29 4.25 -9.02
C LYS A 48 42.94 3.29 -10.15
N PHE A 49 41.80 3.51 -10.78
CA PHE A 49 41.28 2.71 -11.90
C PHE A 49 41.34 3.52 -13.19
N ASN A 50 41.38 2.86 -14.33
CA ASN A 50 41.34 3.52 -15.63
C ASN A 50 39.92 3.99 -15.96
N VAL A 51 39.46 5.07 -15.32
CA VAL A 51 38.13 5.63 -15.45
C VAL A 51 38.18 7.06 -15.97
N LYS A 52 37.15 7.45 -16.71
CA LYS A 52 36.86 8.84 -17.07
C LYS A 52 36.01 9.46 -15.97
N LEU A 53 36.60 10.23 -15.08
CA LEU A 53 35.93 10.90 -13.97
C LEU A 53 35.50 12.31 -14.38
N ILE A 54 34.22 12.62 -14.22
CA ILE A 54 33.60 13.89 -14.56
C ILE A 54 32.96 14.46 -13.30
N ASN A 55 33.33 15.69 -12.94
CA ASN A 55 32.72 16.38 -11.82
C ASN A 55 31.48 17.15 -12.31
N HIS A 56 30.36 16.94 -11.68
CA HIS A 56 29.09 17.64 -11.95
C HIS A 56 28.44 18.07 -10.65
N LYS A 57 27.99 19.31 -10.60
CA LYS A 57 27.26 19.81 -9.42
C LYS A 57 25.88 19.17 -9.38
N TRP A 58 25.51 18.61 -8.24
CA TRP A 58 24.19 18.03 -8.03
C TRP A 58 23.08 19.08 -8.12
N ASN A 59 22.09 18.84 -9.00
CA ASN A 59 20.96 19.73 -9.27
C ASN A 59 19.61 19.09 -8.93
N ASP A 60 19.57 18.12 -8.00
CA ASP A 60 18.37 17.35 -7.63
C ASP A 60 17.71 16.63 -8.83
N ASP A 61 18.53 16.19 -9.80
CA ASP A 61 18.10 15.52 -11.01
C ASP A 61 19.03 14.34 -11.35
N PHE A 62 18.54 13.12 -11.09
CA PHE A 62 19.27 11.90 -11.42
C PHE A 62 19.41 11.68 -12.93
N SER A 63 18.37 12.04 -13.73
CA SER A 63 18.44 11.93 -15.19
C SER A 63 19.50 12.82 -15.77
N GLU A 64 19.65 14.05 -15.29
CA GLU A 64 20.72 14.97 -15.73
C GLU A 64 22.09 14.34 -15.53
N ALA A 65 22.39 13.88 -14.31
CA ALA A 65 23.67 13.27 -13.99
C ALA A 65 23.93 12.00 -14.83
N ARG A 66 22.92 11.12 -15.01
CA ARG A 66 23.06 9.92 -15.85
C ARG A 66 23.25 10.29 -17.33
N ASN A 67 22.50 11.25 -17.86
CA ASN A 67 22.61 11.68 -19.25
C ASN A 67 23.99 12.27 -19.56
N ILE A 68 24.61 12.97 -18.61
CA ILE A 68 25.99 13.42 -18.72
C ILE A 68 26.93 12.21 -18.93
N SER A 69 26.77 11.12 -18.17
CA SER A 69 27.60 9.93 -18.38
C SER A 69 27.41 9.32 -19.78
N LEU A 70 26.18 9.36 -20.32
CA LEU A 70 25.87 8.88 -21.68
C LEU A 70 26.55 9.74 -22.76
N ASP A 71 26.64 11.06 -22.56
CA ASP A 71 27.29 11.98 -23.53
C ASP A 71 28.79 11.68 -23.70
N TYR A 72 29.40 11.06 -22.70
CA TYR A 72 30.81 10.67 -22.75
C TYR A 72 31.05 9.22 -23.15
N ALA A 73 29.99 8.40 -23.27
CA ALA A 73 30.08 7.00 -23.67
C ALA A 73 30.34 6.87 -25.18
N THR A 74 31.35 6.08 -25.57
CA THR A 74 31.81 5.95 -26.96
C THR A 74 31.65 4.54 -27.52
N LYS A 75 31.29 3.54 -26.69
CA LYS A 75 31.20 2.13 -27.12
C LYS A 75 29.79 1.77 -27.61
N ASP A 76 29.66 0.56 -28.15
CA ASP A 76 28.44 0.09 -28.81
C ASP A 76 27.25 -0.08 -27.86
N TYR A 77 27.54 -0.52 -26.62
CA TYR A 77 26.55 -0.75 -25.58
C TYR A 77 26.91 0.00 -24.30
N ILE A 78 25.88 0.37 -23.57
CA ILE A 78 25.96 0.99 -22.25
C ILE A 78 25.40 0.03 -21.21
N LEU A 79 26.19 -0.23 -20.19
CA LEU A 79 25.74 -0.81 -18.93
C LEU A 79 25.81 0.29 -17.86
N PHE A 80 24.68 0.65 -17.26
CA PHE A 80 24.75 1.54 -16.12
C PHE A 80 24.61 0.77 -14.80
N LEU A 81 25.44 1.11 -13.84
CA LEU A 81 25.49 0.53 -12.50
C LEU A 81 25.55 1.64 -11.46
N ASP A 82 25.06 1.32 -10.27
CA ASP A 82 25.25 2.14 -9.09
C ASP A 82 26.52 1.68 -8.34
N ALA A 83 27.16 2.56 -7.56
CA ALA A 83 28.45 2.27 -6.91
C ALA A 83 28.38 1.14 -5.86
N ASP A 84 27.17 0.88 -5.34
CA ASP A 84 26.85 -0.18 -4.38
C ASP A 84 26.39 -1.49 -5.05
N GLU A 85 26.62 -1.62 -6.37
CA GLU A 85 26.30 -2.81 -7.16
C GLU A 85 27.56 -3.55 -7.62
N GLU A 86 27.45 -4.86 -7.81
CA GLU A 86 28.52 -5.69 -8.40
C GLU A 86 27.97 -6.78 -9.30
N ILE A 87 28.79 -7.25 -10.24
CA ILE A 87 28.49 -8.39 -11.11
C ILE A 87 29.42 -9.56 -10.77
N SER A 88 28.87 -10.74 -10.51
CA SER A 88 29.66 -11.94 -10.21
C SER A 88 30.57 -12.34 -11.37
N LYS A 89 31.64 -13.10 -11.09
CA LYS A 89 32.54 -13.61 -12.13
C LYS A 89 31.80 -14.45 -13.18
N GLU A 90 30.82 -15.25 -12.76
CA GLU A 90 29.99 -16.06 -13.66
C GLU A 90 29.17 -15.19 -14.60
N ASP A 91 28.47 -14.18 -14.06
CA ASP A 91 27.60 -13.31 -14.83
C ASP A 91 28.37 -12.37 -15.75
N ARG A 92 29.60 -11.97 -15.38
CA ARG A 92 30.54 -11.30 -16.29
C ARG A 92 30.85 -12.15 -17.52
N THR A 93 31.05 -13.46 -17.34
CA THR A 93 31.31 -14.38 -18.46
C THR A 93 30.09 -14.46 -19.40
N LYS A 94 28.87 -14.52 -18.83
CA LYS A 94 27.63 -14.49 -19.61
C LYS A 94 27.47 -13.20 -20.39
N LEU A 95 27.81 -12.05 -19.78
CA LEU A 95 27.75 -10.75 -20.44
C LEU A 95 28.75 -10.63 -21.58
N LYS A 96 29.98 -11.10 -21.41
CA LYS A 96 30.96 -11.19 -22.50
C LYS A 96 30.46 -12.05 -23.66
N ALA A 97 29.91 -13.20 -23.35
CA ALA A 97 29.36 -14.10 -24.36
C ALA A 97 28.19 -13.46 -25.14
N LEU A 98 27.34 -12.68 -24.47
CA LEU A 98 26.29 -11.89 -25.13
C LEU A 98 26.87 -10.88 -26.11
N LEU A 99 27.83 -10.06 -25.68
CA LEU A 99 28.43 -8.99 -26.48
C LEU A 99 29.18 -9.52 -27.72
N ASN A 100 29.51 -10.81 -27.76
CA ASN A 100 30.08 -11.46 -28.94
C ASN A 100 29.05 -11.84 -30.02
N LYS A 101 27.75 -11.69 -29.77
CA LYS A 101 26.71 -12.00 -30.76
C LYS A 101 26.57 -10.86 -31.79
N ASP A 102 26.24 -11.21 -33.02
CA ASP A 102 26.12 -10.25 -34.13
C ASP A 102 24.79 -9.46 -34.07
N SER A 103 23.73 -10.07 -33.54
CA SER A 103 22.43 -9.43 -33.42
C SER A 103 21.99 -9.38 -31.96
N LEU A 104 21.81 -8.15 -31.47
CA LEU A 104 21.38 -7.86 -30.11
C LEU A 104 20.17 -6.92 -30.13
N GLU A 105 19.32 -7.06 -29.10
CA GLU A 105 18.20 -6.17 -28.88
C GLU A 105 18.65 -4.72 -28.58
N GLU A 106 17.73 -3.78 -28.62
CA GLU A 106 18.00 -2.37 -28.28
C GLU A 106 18.32 -2.20 -26.78
N GLY A 107 17.87 -3.13 -25.94
CA GLY A 107 18.22 -3.15 -24.54
C GLY A 107 17.76 -4.41 -23.82
N TYR A 108 18.18 -4.53 -22.56
CA TYR A 108 17.95 -5.73 -21.75
C TYR A 108 17.61 -5.40 -20.31
N PHE A 109 16.64 -6.11 -19.79
CA PHE A 109 16.42 -6.28 -18.37
C PHE A 109 17.37 -7.32 -17.80
N LEU A 110 17.95 -7.03 -16.64
CA LEU A 110 18.80 -7.91 -15.85
C LEU A 110 18.13 -8.21 -14.51
N LYS A 111 18.60 -9.24 -13.82
CA LYS A 111 18.17 -9.52 -12.44
C LYS A 111 18.97 -8.67 -11.47
N LEU A 112 18.30 -8.16 -10.42
CA LEU A 112 18.92 -7.46 -9.30
C LEU A 112 18.53 -8.19 -8.01
N SER A 113 19.52 -8.56 -7.22
CA SER A 113 19.34 -9.20 -5.91
C SER A 113 19.90 -8.30 -4.82
N ASN A 114 19.09 -7.99 -3.81
CA ASN A 114 19.56 -7.18 -2.67
C ASN A 114 20.26 -8.06 -1.65
N VAL A 115 21.33 -7.54 -1.04
CA VAL A 115 21.98 -8.17 0.10
C VAL A 115 21.52 -7.47 1.37
N ILE A 116 20.91 -8.22 2.27
CA ILE A 116 20.46 -7.74 3.59
C ILE A 116 21.07 -8.68 4.64
N LYS A 117 21.88 -8.12 5.54
CA LYS A 117 22.59 -8.89 6.59
C LYS A 117 23.37 -10.09 6.03
N GLY A 118 24.01 -9.89 4.87
CA GLY A 118 24.82 -10.92 4.21
C GLY A 118 24.06 -11.99 3.43
N ASN A 119 22.74 -11.92 3.37
CA ASN A 119 21.90 -12.84 2.57
C ASN A 119 21.34 -12.13 1.36
N GLU A 120 21.32 -12.82 0.20
CA GLU A 120 20.59 -12.34 -0.96
C GLU A 120 19.08 -12.46 -0.74
N VAL A 121 18.34 -11.36 -0.97
CA VAL A 121 16.90 -11.28 -0.78
C VAL A 121 16.23 -10.68 -2.01
N GLY A 122 15.28 -11.41 -2.59
CA GLY A 122 14.48 -10.99 -3.73
C GLY A 122 15.27 -10.92 -5.03
N ASP A 123 14.65 -11.33 -6.13
CA ASP A 123 15.14 -11.11 -7.48
C ASP A 123 14.20 -10.14 -8.18
N TYR A 124 14.69 -8.93 -8.45
CA TYR A 124 13.95 -7.90 -9.19
C TYR A 124 14.46 -7.85 -10.62
N THR A 125 13.61 -7.46 -11.54
CA THR A 125 13.99 -7.22 -12.93
C THR A 125 14.22 -5.74 -13.14
N VAL A 126 15.44 -5.34 -13.53
CA VAL A 126 15.85 -3.96 -13.73
C VAL A 126 16.44 -3.75 -15.12
N PHE A 127 16.12 -2.62 -15.74
CA PHE A 127 16.69 -2.28 -17.05
C PHE A 127 18.07 -1.67 -16.85
N ARG A 128 19.13 -2.31 -17.39
CA ARG A 128 20.52 -1.89 -17.12
C ARG A 128 21.43 -1.86 -18.35
N LEU A 129 21.16 -2.64 -19.39
CA LEU A 129 22.01 -2.77 -20.58
C LEU A 129 21.24 -2.30 -21.83
N PHE A 130 21.84 -1.42 -22.65
CA PHE A 130 21.20 -0.95 -23.88
C PHE A 130 22.22 -0.42 -24.90
N LYS A 131 21.82 -0.34 -26.19
CA LYS A 131 22.67 0.23 -27.24
C LYS A 131 22.97 1.69 -26.99
N ASN A 132 24.19 2.09 -27.29
CA ASN A 132 24.61 3.48 -27.23
C ASN A 132 24.02 4.25 -28.42
N ASN A 133 22.89 4.91 -28.18
CA ASN A 133 22.22 5.74 -29.16
C ASN A 133 21.97 7.14 -28.57
N PRO A 134 22.38 8.23 -29.25
CA PRO A 134 22.22 9.59 -28.71
C PRO A 134 20.78 10.00 -28.46
N LYS A 135 19.79 9.29 -29.02
CA LYS A 135 18.36 9.50 -28.75
C LYS A 135 17.88 8.83 -27.47
N TYR A 136 18.64 7.89 -26.89
CA TYR A 136 18.29 7.21 -25.66
C TYR A 136 18.71 8.06 -24.47
N ARG A 137 17.74 8.60 -23.77
CA ARG A 137 17.97 9.49 -22.62
C ARG A 137 17.11 9.08 -21.44
N PHE A 138 17.67 9.18 -20.27
CA PHE A 138 16.93 9.07 -19.04
C PHE A 138 15.94 10.24 -18.91
N LYS A 139 14.73 9.96 -18.44
CA LYS A 139 13.69 10.93 -18.14
C LYS A 139 13.19 10.77 -16.70
N GLY A 140 12.86 11.88 -16.06
CA GLY A 140 12.42 11.94 -14.66
C GLY A 140 13.56 12.26 -13.70
N LYS A 141 13.41 13.29 -12.85
CA LYS A 141 14.46 13.71 -11.90
C LYS A 141 14.77 12.64 -10.87
N ILE A 142 13.79 11.78 -10.57
CA ILE A 142 13.93 10.61 -9.69
C ILE A 142 13.16 9.42 -10.26
N HIS A 143 13.60 8.19 -9.95
CA HIS A 143 13.11 6.96 -10.59
C HIS A 143 13.19 7.05 -12.11
N GLU A 144 14.25 7.62 -12.55
CA GLU A 144 14.56 7.91 -13.94
C GLU A 144 14.52 6.65 -14.81
N GLN A 145 13.92 6.77 -15.98
CA GLN A 145 13.72 5.67 -16.91
C GLN A 145 14.32 6.00 -18.28
N VAL A 146 15.07 5.07 -18.85
CA VAL A 146 15.53 5.12 -20.25
C VAL A 146 14.81 4.10 -21.14
N ALA A 147 14.30 3.01 -20.55
CA ALA A 147 13.57 1.95 -21.26
C ALA A 147 12.35 2.48 -22.01
N THR A 148 11.59 3.39 -21.41
CA THR A 148 10.42 4.03 -22.04
C THR A 148 10.80 4.79 -23.30
N THR A 149 11.90 5.56 -23.26
CA THR A 149 12.41 6.29 -24.43
C THR A 149 12.82 5.33 -25.56
N ILE A 150 13.44 4.21 -25.23
CA ILE A 150 13.82 3.18 -26.20
C ILE A 150 12.60 2.54 -26.83
N GLN A 151 11.58 2.19 -26.03
CA GLN A 151 10.34 1.58 -26.52
C GLN A 151 9.49 2.53 -27.36
N GLU A 152 9.48 3.84 -27.03
CA GLU A 152 8.82 4.87 -27.81
C GLU A 152 9.41 4.98 -29.25
N LEU A 153 10.72 4.80 -29.38
CA LEU A 153 11.43 4.92 -30.65
C LEU A 153 11.42 3.63 -31.50
N ASN A 154 11.44 2.46 -30.85
CA ASN A 154 11.67 1.18 -31.54
C ASN A 154 10.54 0.16 -31.37
N GLY A 155 9.49 0.49 -30.61
CA GLY A 155 8.37 -0.41 -30.30
C GLY A 155 8.65 -1.31 -29.08
N LYS A 156 7.60 -1.90 -28.52
CA LYS A 156 7.65 -2.63 -27.24
C LYS A 156 8.51 -3.90 -27.26
N LYS A 157 8.67 -4.53 -28.42
CA LYS A 157 9.39 -5.82 -28.55
C LYS A 157 10.90 -5.68 -28.72
N CYS A 158 11.45 -4.48 -28.64
CA CYS A 158 12.88 -4.21 -28.84
C CYS A 158 13.75 -4.47 -27.60
N ILE A 159 13.18 -4.87 -26.47
CA ILE A 159 13.87 -5.10 -25.21
C ILE A 159 13.75 -6.58 -24.81
N GLY A 160 14.89 -7.21 -24.55
CA GLY A 160 14.99 -8.58 -24.06
C GLY A 160 15.18 -8.66 -22.54
N THR A 161 15.21 -9.89 -22.03
CA THR A 161 15.55 -10.18 -20.62
C THR A 161 16.69 -11.19 -20.56
N LEU A 162 17.65 -10.96 -19.66
CA LEU A 162 18.84 -11.78 -19.48
C LEU A 162 18.87 -12.40 -18.08
N ASN A 163 19.35 -13.64 -18.02
CA ASN A 163 19.66 -14.29 -16.75
C ASN A 163 21.10 -13.92 -16.30
N ILE A 164 21.33 -12.62 -16.11
CA ILE A 164 22.56 -12.03 -15.57
C ILE A 164 22.15 -11.27 -14.31
N LYS A 165 22.84 -11.55 -13.21
CA LYS A 165 22.52 -11.01 -11.90
C LYS A 165 23.46 -9.87 -11.51
N ILE A 166 22.88 -8.79 -11.02
CA ILE A 166 23.53 -7.69 -10.32
C ILE A 166 23.23 -7.87 -8.82
N ILE A 167 24.26 -7.80 -7.99
CA ILE A 167 24.17 -7.88 -6.53
C ILE A 167 24.22 -6.47 -5.98
N HIS A 168 23.23 -6.06 -5.18
CA HIS A 168 23.05 -4.72 -4.67
C HIS A 168 23.11 -4.67 -3.13
N TYR A 169 23.96 -3.81 -2.59
CA TYR A 169 24.24 -3.69 -1.16
C TYR A 169 23.57 -2.48 -0.49
N GLY A 170 22.90 -1.64 -1.22
CA GLY A 170 22.34 -0.35 -0.77
C GLY A 170 21.10 -0.42 0.15
N TYR A 171 20.67 -1.62 0.55
CA TYR A 171 19.56 -1.83 1.48
C TYR A 171 19.97 -2.45 2.82
N ASP A 172 21.27 -2.52 3.14
CA ASP A 172 21.68 -2.95 4.47
C ASP A 172 21.31 -1.86 5.51
N PRO A 173 20.45 -2.17 6.50
CA PRO A 173 20.03 -1.20 7.54
C PRO A 173 21.19 -0.64 8.36
N ASN A 174 22.34 -1.35 8.39
CA ASN A 174 23.52 -0.91 9.11
C ASN A 174 24.32 0.18 8.35
N THR A 175 24.08 0.34 7.05
CA THR A 175 24.86 1.26 6.20
C THR A 175 24.01 2.37 5.58
N THR A 176 22.70 2.23 5.53
CA THR A 176 21.81 3.17 4.84
C THR A 176 20.66 3.64 5.72
N ASN A 177 20.56 4.94 5.95
CA ASN A 177 19.37 5.53 6.57
C ASN A 177 18.26 5.71 5.50
N ILE A 178 17.41 4.71 5.41
CA ILE A 178 16.33 4.61 4.43
C ILE A 178 15.35 5.80 4.54
N GLU A 179 15.08 6.30 5.74
CA GLU A 179 14.17 7.44 5.95
C GLU A 179 14.72 8.74 5.36
N ILE A 180 16.03 8.98 5.49
CA ILE A 180 16.69 10.14 4.87
C ILE A 180 16.58 10.07 3.34
N LYS A 181 16.74 8.86 2.77
CA LYS A 181 16.59 8.62 1.32
C LYS A 181 15.21 9.00 0.83
N TYR A 182 14.15 8.56 1.52
CA TYR A 182 12.76 8.86 1.12
C TYR A 182 12.41 10.33 1.30
N LYS A 183 12.84 10.97 2.38
CA LYS A 183 12.66 12.43 2.59
C LYS A 183 13.34 13.25 1.50
N ARG A 184 14.58 12.89 1.11
CA ARG A 184 15.28 13.52 -0.03
C ARG A 184 14.45 13.36 -1.32
N ASN A 185 13.94 12.16 -1.59
CA ASN A 185 13.16 11.87 -2.79
C ASN A 185 11.88 12.73 -2.85
N ILE A 186 11.15 12.84 -1.75
CA ILE A 186 9.97 13.70 -1.64
C ILE A 186 10.34 15.17 -1.89
N ASN A 187 11.47 15.64 -1.35
CA ASN A 187 11.93 17.01 -1.59
C ASN A 187 12.22 17.27 -3.08
N ILE A 188 12.91 16.34 -3.76
CA ILE A 188 13.15 16.43 -5.21
C ILE A 188 11.82 16.52 -5.96
N LEU A 189 10.86 15.64 -5.63
CA LEU A 189 9.53 15.63 -6.27
C LEU A 189 8.77 16.94 -6.02
N ASN A 190 8.82 17.47 -4.81
CA ASN A 190 8.13 18.74 -4.49
C ASN A 190 8.70 19.95 -5.27
N ASN A 191 9.94 19.87 -5.76
CA ASN A 191 10.57 20.90 -6.58
C ASN A 191 10.28 20.78 -8.09
N TYR A 192 9.41 19.85 -8.51
CA TYR A 192 8.94 19.77 -9.89
C TYR A 192 8.04 20.97 -10.22
N LYS A 193 8.22 21.54 -11.41
CA LYS A 193 7.31 22.56 -11.93
C LYS A 193 5.99 21.92 -12.31
N GLU A 194 4.90 22.70 -12.35
CA GLU A 194 3.56 22.16 -12.63
C GLU A 194 3.48 21.46 -14.02
N GLU A 195 4.17 22.01 -15.01
CA GLU A 195 4.25 21.45 -16.38
C GLU A 195 5.01 20.11 -16.46
N GLU A 196 5.83 19.78 -15.45
CA GLU A 196 6.58 18.53 -15.35
C GLU A 196 5.79 17.42 -14.63
N LYS A 197 4.65 17.76 -13.99
CA LYS A 197 3.86 16.85 -13.15
C LYS A 197 2.88 16.04 -13.98
N ASP A 198 3.38 14.96 -14.56
CA ASP A 198 2.58 13.99 -15.33
C ASP A 198 2.01 12.87 -14.46
N THR A 199 1.37 11.90 -15.08
CA THR A 199 0.81 10.71 -14.44
C THR A 199 1.87 9.91 -13.67
N TYR A 200 3.07 9.77 -14.25
CA TYR A 200 4.16 9.01 -13.63
C TYR A 200 4.71 9.72 -12.40
N TYR A 201 4.84 11.03 -12.46
CA TYR A 201 5.20 11.87 -11.31
C TYR A 201 4.29 11.60 -10.10
N TYR A 202 2.96 11.66 -10.30
CA TYR A 202 2.02 11.43 -9.20
C TYR A 202 2.07 9.98 -8.66
N TYR A 203 2.30 9.00 -9.53
CA TYR A 203 2.51 7.61 -9.11
C TYR A 203 3.75 7.47 -8.23
N VAL A 204 4.88 8.04 -8.66
CA VAL A 204 6.14 8.01 -7.91
C VAL A 204 6.00 8.72 -6.56
N LEU A 205 5.40 9.92 -6.56
CA LEU A 205 5.15 10.68 -5.33
C LEU A 205 4.30 9.89 -4.34
N GLY A 206 3.27 9.20 -4.82
CA GLY A 206 2.44 8.31 -4.02
C GLY A 206 3.25 7.16 -3.41
N ASN A 207 4.18 6.57 -4.16
CA ASN A 207 5.06 5.52 -3.68
C ASN A 207 5.99 6.02 -2.56
N GLU A 208 6.60 7.22 -2.72
CA GLU A 208 7.48 7.77 -1.70
C GLU A 208 6.72 8.08 -0.40
N TYR A 209 5.51 8.64 -0.48
CA TYR A 209 4.65 8.82 0.69
C TYR A 209 4.24 7.49 1.35
N SER A 210 3.92 6.47 0.55
CA SER A 210 3.58 5.15 1.06
C SER A 210 4.73 4.50 1.85
N ARG A 211 5.97 4.69 1.40
CA ARG A 211 7.19 4.16 2.06
C ARG A 211 7.47 4.75 3.43
N ILE A 212 7.04 6.00 3.66
CA ILE A 212 7.12 6.64 4.97
C ILE A 212 5.80 6.53 5.76
N GLU A 213 4.90 5.66 5.33
CA GLU A 213 3.57 5.43 5.93
C GLU A 213 2.66 6.67 5.95
N ASP A 214 2.96 7.70 5.17
CA ASP A 214 2.04 8.82 4.95
C ASP A 214 0.97 8.45 3.90
N PHE A 215 0.11 7.51 4.29
CA PHE A 215 -0.93 6.99 3.40
C PHE A 215 -1.95 8.05 2.98
N LYS A 216 -2.12 9.14 3.73
CA LYS A 216 -3.01 10.25 3.33
C LYS A 216 -2.52 10.95 2.07
N ASN A 217 -1.25 11.37 2.06
CA ASN A 217 -0.63 12.00 0.91
C ASN A 217 -0.39 11.00 -0.24
N SER A 218 -0.14 9.74 0.09
CA SER A 218 -0.07 8.64 -0.87
C SER A 218 -1.39 8.50 -1.65
N ILE A 219 -2.56 8.45 -0.99
CA ILE A 219 -3.88 8.39 -1.61
C ILE A 219 -4.10 9.58 -2.54
N ILE A 220 -3.86 10.81 -2.05
CA ILE A 220 -4.02 12.03 -2.85
C ILE A 220 -3.20 11.96 -4.13
N SER A 221 -1.97 11.48 -4.03
CA SER A 221 -1.06 11.38 -5.18
C SER A 221 -1.53 10.30 -6.17
N TYR A 222 -1.90 9.10 -5.69
CA TYR A 222 -2.39 8.03 -6.56
C TYR A 222 -3.72 8.38 -7.23
N GLU A 223 -4.65 9.05 -6.53
CA GLU A 223 -5.90 9.53 -7.13
C GLU A 223 -5.63 10.55 -8.25
N LYS A 224 -4.67 11.47 -8.05
CA LYS A 224 -4.22 12.39 -9.10
C LYS A 224 -3.61 11.65 -10.29
N ALA A 225 -2.78 10.62 -10.03
CA ALA A 225 -2.22 9.79 -11.08
C ALA A 225 -3.33 9.14 -11.92
N ILE A 226 -4.31 8.48 -11.29
CA ILE A 226 -5.45 7.85 -11.99
C ILE A 226 -6.25 8.89 -12.78
N LYS A 227 -6.52 10.05 -12.20
CA LYS A 227 -7.28 11.12 -12.86
C LYS A 227 -6.56 11.72 -14.07
N SER A 228 -5.24 11.79 -14.05
CA SER A 228 -4.43 12.32 -15.15
C SER A 228 -4.15 11.31 -16.27
N MET A 229 -4.53 10.02 -16.08
CA MET A 229 -4.29 8.98 -17.07
C MET A 229 -5.05 9.22 -18.37
N ASN A 230 -4.32 9.12 -19.48
CA ASN A 230 -4.94 9.09 -20.79
C ASN A 230 -5.28 7.63 -21.16
N LYS A 231 -6.58 7.35 -21.34
CA LYS A 231 -7.10 6.01 -21.67
C LYS A 231 -6.53 5.39 -22.96
N LYS A 232 -5.89 6.18 -23.83
CA LYS A 232 -5.24 5.70 -25.06
C LYS A 232 -3.90 5.00 -24.78
N TYR A 233 -3.29 5.22 -23.62
CA TYR A 233 -1.98 4.67 -23.29
C TYR A 233 -2.11 3.51 -22.30
N ASN A 234 -1.31 2.48 -22.52
CA ASN A 234 -1.15 1.38 -21.56
C ASN A 234 0.06 1.69 -20.67
N TYR A 235 -0.20 2.10 -19.43
CA TYR A 235 0.85 2.43 -18.48
C TYR A 235 1.36 1.16 -17.79
N PHE A 236 2.64 0.87 -17.91
CA PHE A 236 3.26 -0.33 -17.31
C PHE A 236 3.12 -0.37 -15.78
N PHE A 237 3.02 0.80 -15.14
CA PHE A 237 2.87 0.94 -13.70
C PHE A 237 1.41 0.92 -13.21
N TYR A 238 0.43 0.86 -14.12
CA TYR A 238 -0.98 0.90 -13.77
C TYR A 238 -1.40 -0.17 -12.76
N PRO A 239 -1.01 -1.44 -12.90
CA PRO A 239 -1.36 -2.45 -11.91
C PRO A 239 -0.79 -2.14 -10.52
N TYR A 240 0.45 -1.65 -10.46
CA TYR A 240 1.08 -1.25 -9.19
C TYR A 240 0.38 -0.04 -8.56
N LEU A 241 0.03 0.96 -9.37
CA LEU A 241 -0.73 2.13 -8.95
C LEU A 241 -2.07 1.74 -8.31
N VAL A 242 -2.84 0.88 -8.98
CA VAL A 242 -4.14 0.42 -8.50
C VAL A 242 -4.02 -0.35 -7.19
N LEU A 243 -3.09 -1.29 -7.10
CA LEU A 243 -2.91 -2.08 -5.89
C LEU A 243 -2.38 -1.23 -4.72
N ASN A 244 -1.45 -0.32 -4.98
CA ASN A 244 -0.90 0.55 -3.93
C ASN A 244 -1.95 1.54 -3.42
N LEU A 245 -2.85 2.03 -4.28
CA LEU A 245 -3.98 2.84 -3.84
C LEU A 245 -4.96 2.04 -2.98
N ALA A 246 -5.31 0.81 -3.38
CA ALA A 246 -6.13 -0.07 -2.56
C ALA A 246 -5.49 -0.31 -1.19
N LYS A 247 -4.21 -0.66 -1.14
CA LYS A 247 -3.44 -0.82 0.12
C LYS A 247 -3.44 0.46 0.97
N SER A 248 -3.33 1.63 0.34
CA SER A 248 -3.34 2.91 1.06
C SER A 248 -4.72 3.22 1.66
N TYR A 249 -5.81 2.91 0.96
CA TYR A 249 -7.16 2.98 1.53
C TYR A 249 -7.31 2.01 2.71
N PHE A 250 -6.83 0.77 2.57
CA PHE A 250 -6.87 -0.23 3.64
C PHE A 250 -6.14 0.27 4.89
N ASN A 251 -4.89 0.74 4.73
CA ASN A 251 -4.07 1.22 5.85
C ASN A 251 -4.61 2.50 6.52
N THR A 252 -5.54 3.21 5.87
CA THR A 252 -6.25 4.36 6.44
C THR A 252 -7.67 4.03 6.87
N ASN A 253 -8.04 2.73 6.88
CA ASN A 253 -9.37 2.20 7.21
C ASN A 253 -10.51 2.78 6.37
N GLN A 254 -10.21 3.22 5.13
CA GLN A 254 -11.21 3.68 4.16
C GLN A 254 -11.81 2.49 3.39
N PHE A 255 -12.17 1.41 4.10
CA PHE A 255 -12.55 0.12 3.52
C PHE A 255 -13.72 0.20 2.53
N PHE A 256 -14.73 1.03 2.78
CA PHE A 256 -15.85 1.19 1.84
C PHE A 256 -15.43 1.90 0.55
N LYS A 257 -14.49 2.85 0.65
CA LYS A 257 -13.93 3.54 -0.52
C LYS A 257 -13.06 2.58 -1.32
N GLU A 258 -12.26 1.77 -0.64
CA GLU A 258 -11.47 0.70 -1.22
C GLU A 258 -12.33 -0.29 -2.00
N ILE A 259 -13.39 -0.83 -1.37
CA ILE A 259 -14.32 -1.79 -2.02
C ILE A 259 -14.92 -1.18 -3.29
N LYS A 260 -15.46 0.04 -3.22
CA LYS A 260 -16.03 0.73 -4.39
C LYS A 260 -15.00 0.93 -5.50
N PHE A 261 -13.79 1.30 -5.14
CA PHE A 261 -12.69 1.47 -6.08
C PHE A 261 -12.34 0.14 -6.74
N ILE A 262 -12.16 -0.94 -5.98
CA ILE A 262 -11.85 -2.27 -6.50
C ILE A 262 -12.98 -2.79 -7.39
N GLU A 263 -14.25 -2.67 -6.98
CA GLU A 263 -15.42 -3.05 -7.78
C GLU A 263 -15.46 -2.32 -9.13
N HIS A 264 -15.02 -1.05 -9.16
CA HIS A 264 -14.90 -0.30 -10.42
C HIS A 264 -13.77 -0.82 -11.31
N ILE A 265 -12.60 -1.07 -10.76
CA ILE A 265 -11.43 -1.56 -11.52
C ILE A 265 -11.68 -2.96 -12.09
N LYS A 266 -12.27 -3.86 -11.32
CA LYS A 266 -12.59 -5.24 -11.74
C LYS A 266 -13.50 -5.31 -12.98
N LYS A 267 -14.28 -4.28 -13.28
CA LYS A 267 -15.10 -4.23 -14.51
C LYS A 267 -14.25 -4.20 -15.78
N THR A 268 -13.05 -3.64 -15.71
CA THR A 268 -12.14 -3.51 -16.85
C THR A 268 -10.96 -4.48 -16.80
N THR A 269 -10.64 -4.99 -15.60
CA THR A 269 -9.51 -5.90 -15.35
C THR A 269 -9.96 -7.04 -14.43
N PRO A 270 -10.84 -7.95 -14.90
CA PRO A 270 -11.40 -9.03 -14.06
C PRO A 270 -10.35 -10.11 -13.71
N ASP A 271 -9.23 -10.15 -14.39
CA ASP A 271 -8.11 -11.06 -14.19
C ASP A 271 -7.06 -10.55 -13.19
N PHE A 272 -7.30 -9.39 -12.57
CA PHE A 272 -6.39 -8.85 -11.55
C PHE A 272 -6.65 -9.51 -10.19
N LYS A 273 -6.04 -10.68 -9.99
CA LYS A 273 -6.24 -11.57 -8.85
C LYS A 273 -6.11 -10.89 -7.49
N ASP A 274 -5.07 -10.05 -7.30
CA ASP A 274 -4.76 -9.42 -6.01
C ASP A 274 -5.88 -8.49 -5.49
N LEU A 275 -6.67 -7.90 -6.40
CA LEU A 275 -7.79 -7.05 -6.01
C LEU A 275 -8.90 -7.82 -5.31
N TYR A 276 -9.15 -9.07 -5.68
CA TYR A 276 -10.14 -9.89 -4.99
C TYR A 276 -9.71 -10.20 -3.56
N PHE A 277 -8.41 -10.39 -3.32
CA PHE A 277 -7.91 -10.59 -1.97
C PHE A 277 -8.00 -9.31 -1.12
N MET A 278 -7.63 -8.16 -1.67
CA MET A 278 -7.78 -6.87 -1.02
C MET A 278 -9.26 -6.57 -0.68
N GLU A 279 -10.17 -6.86 -1.62
CA GLU A 279 -11.61 -6.73 -1.38
C GLU A 279 -12.09 -7.68 -0.27
N CYS A 280 -11.57 -8.91 -0.22
CA CYS A 280 -11.85 -9.85 0.88
C CYS A 280 -11.46 -9.24 2.22
N LEU A 281 -10.23 -8.74 2.35
CA LEU A 281 -9.75 -8.12 3.60
C LEU A 281 -10.60 -6.92 3.99
N ALA A 282 -10.91 -6.03 3.06
CA ALA A 282 -11.78 -4.88 3.32
C ALA A 282 -13.21 -5.30 3.76
N ASN A 283 -13.78 -6.34 3.16
CA ASN A 283 -15.07 -6.88 3.57
C ASN A 283 -15.02 -7.54 4.97
N ILE A 284 -13.88 -8.15 5.36
CA ILE A 284 -13.67 -8.66 6.72
C ILE A 284 -13.75 -7.50 7.73
N GLU A 285 -13.05 -6.41 7.46
CA GLU A 285 -13.04 -5.24 8.35
C GLU A 285 -14.41 -4.53 8.39
N CYS A 286 -15.17 -4.60 7.30
CA CYS A 286 -16.55 -4.08 7.23
C CYS A 286 -17.60 -5.04 7.83
N GLY A 287 -17.22 -6.19 8.37
CA GLY A 287 -18.16 -7.16 8.95
C GLY A 287 -19.04 -7.90 7.93
N LYS A 288 -18.69 -7.92 6.63
CA LYS A 288 -19.50 -8.49 5.56
C LYS A 288 -19.04 -9.90 5.19
N ILE A 289 -19.42 -10.89 6.01
CA ILE A 289 -18.91 -12.28 5.90
C ILE A 289 -19.18 -12.87 4.51
N THR A 290 -20.41 -12.79 4.03
CA THR A 290 -20.79 -13.36 2.72
C THR A 290 -19.99 -12.75 1.58
N LYS A 291 -19.81 -11.42 1.59
CA LYS A 291 -19.00 -10.75 0.57
C LYS A 291 -17.51 -11.11 0.67
N ALA A 292 -16.97 -11.20 1.89
CA ALA A 292 -15.58 -11.61 2.11
C ALA A 292 -15.35 -13.04 1.59
N LEU A 293 -16.26 -13.97 1.84
CA LEU A 293 -16.18 -15.35 1.30
C LEU A 293 -16.24 -15.38 -0.23
N ASN A 294 -17.15 -14.61 -0.83
CA ASN A 294 -17.27 -14.53 -2.29
C ASN A 294 -15.99 -13.97 -2.91
N SER A 295 -15.47 -12.87 -2.38
CA SER A 295 -14.21 -12.28 -2.86
C SER A 295 -13.01 -13.24 -2.70
N LEU A 296 -12.98 -14.02 -1.60
CA LEU A 296 -11.93 -15.03 -1.40
C LEU A 296 -12.08 -16.21 -2.37
N ASP A 297 -13.31 -16.64 -2.66
CA ASP A 297 -13.57 -17.69 -3.66
C ASP A 297 -13.19 -17.22 -5.07
N ASP A 298 -13.46 -15.96 -5.39
CA ASP A 298 -13.06 -15.36 -6.66
C ASP A 298 -11.55 -15.23 -6.77
N TYR A 299 -10.85 -14.87 -5.67
CA TYR A 299 -9.39 -14.88 -5.60
C TYR A 299 -8.80 -16.27 -5.92
N ILE A 300 -9.36 -17.34 -5.30
CA ILE A 300 -8.90 -18.71 -5.51
C ILE A 300 -9.13 -19.16 -6.96
N LYS A 301 -10.24 -18.78 -7.57
CA LYS A 301 -10.64 -19.17 -8.94
C LYS A 301 -9.97 -18.33 -10.02
N CYS A 302 -9.55 -17.11 -9.69
CA CYS A 302 -8.96 -16.20 -10.67
C CYS A 302 -7.65 -16.78 -11.21
N PRO A 303 -7.51 -16.97 -12.55
CA PRO A 303 -6.27 -17.43 -13.13
C PRO A 303 -5.16 -16.40 -12.90
N LYS A 304 -3.91 -16.86 -12.91
CA LYS A 304 -2.78 -15.93 -12.95
C LYS A 304 -2.86 -15.15 -14.25
N SER A 305 -2.79 -13.82 -14.14
CA SER A 305 -2.70 -12.96 -15.31
C SER A 305 -1.25 -12.79 -15.73
N ASP A 306 -0.97 -12.97 -17.02
CA ASP A 306 0.35 -12.68 -17.59
C ASP A 306 0.61 -11.15 -17.66
N VAL A 307 -0.44 -10.34 -17.57
CA VAL A 307 -0.37 -8.88 -17.64
C VAL A 307 -0.08 -8.26 -16.28
N PHE A 308 -0.46 -8.94 -15.20
CA PHE A 308 -0.41 -8.44 -13.83
C PHE A 308 0.48 -9.33 -12.94
N GLU A 309 1.65 -9.74 -13.42
CA GLU A 309 2.63 -10.38 -12.54
C GLU A 309 3.20 -9.38 -11.54
N TYR A 310 2.78 -9.54 -10.28
CA TYR A 310 3.43 -8.92 -9.14
C TYR A 310 4.34 -9.95 -8.48
N PRO A 311 5.67 -9.83 -8.61
CA PRO A 311 6.59 -10.81 -8.03
C PRO A 311 6.51 -10.88 -6.49
N ASP A 312 6.03 -9.82 -5.83
CA ASP A 312 6.09 -9.68 -4.37
C ASP A 312 4.73 -9.84 -3.65
N ASN A 313 3.62 -9.99 -4.37
CA ASN A 313 2.29 -10.06 -3.76
C ASN A 313 1.71 -11.48 -3.80
N LYS A 314 2.50 -12.46 -3.43
CA LYS A 314 1.99 -13.81 -3.17
C LYS A 314 1.32 -13.78 -1.81
N PHE A 315 0.07 -13.34 -1.75
CA PHE A 315 -0.71 -13.37 -0.51
C PHE A 315 -0.74 -14.78 0.10
N GLU A 316 -0.66 -15.81 -0.72
CA GLU A 316 -0.51 -17.22 -0.29
C GLU A 316 0.75 -17.48 0.55
N ASN A 317 1.80 -16.68 0.39
CA ASN A 317 3.01 -16.80 1.23
C ASN A 317 2.86 -16.09 2.58
N ILE A 318 1.89 -15.18 2.69
CA ILE A 318 1.65 -14.38 3.91
C ILE A 318 0.46 -14.94 4.69
N TYR A 319 -0.56 -15.42 3.98
CA TYR A 319 -1.82 -15.89 4.54
C TYR A 319 -2.05 -17.36 4.19
N ASP A 320 -2.40 -18.15 5.19
CA ASP A 320 -2.98 -19.48 4.98
C ASP A 320 -4.44 -19.30 4.50
N ILE A 321 -4.62 -19.36 3.18
CA ILE A 321 -5.89 -19.09 2.51
C ILE A 321 -6.98 -20.09 2.94
N ASP A 322 -6.63 -21.37 3.11
CA ASP A 322 -7.59 -22.40 3.53
C ASP A 322 -8.03 -22.20 4.98
N SER A 323 -7.08 -21.87 5.84
CA SER A 323 -7.38 -21.49 7.23
C SER A 323 -8.26 -20.24 7.30
N LEU A 324 -7.96 -19.21 6.51
CA LEU A 324 -8.77 -18.00 6.42
C LEU A 324 -10.20 -18.32 5.99
N LYS A 325 -10.36 -19.10 4.91
CA LYS A 325 -11.67 -19.53 4.41
C LYS A 325 -12.46 -20.34 5.44
N SER A 326 -11.79 -21.26 6.14
CA SER A 326 -12.40 -22.06 7.21
C SER A 326 -12.86 -21.17 8.38
N LYS A 327 -12.03 -20.20 8.80
CA LYS A 327 -12.39 -19.23 9.85
C LYS A 327 -13.59 -18.38 9.46
N LEU A 328 -13.63 -17.87 8.23
CA LEU A 328 -14.78 -17.09 7.72
C LEU A 328 -16.06 -17.92 7.69
N LYS A 329 -16.01 -19.16 7.17
CA LYS A 329 -17.17 -20.07 7.19
C LYS A 329 -17.68 -20.35 8.59
N LYS A 330 -16.79 -20.57 9.56
CA LYS A 330 -17.17 -20.76 10.98
C LYS A 330 -17.72 -19.49 11.62
N SER A 331 -17.47 -18.32 11.03
CA SER A 331 -17.98 -17.03 11.51
C SER A 331 -19.35 -16.68 10.94
N CYS A 332 -19.90 -17.47 10.00
CA CYS A 332 -21.29 -17.35 9.59
C CYS A 332 -22.18 -17.65 10.80
N ILE A 333 -22.79 -16.60 11.35
CA ILE A 333 -23.62 -16.68 12.56
C ILE A 333 -25.07 -16.80 12.08
N ASN A 334 -25.80 -17.80 12.58
CA ASN A 334 -27.24 -17.81 12.43
C ASN A 334 -27.83 -16.68 13.27
N ASN A 335 -28.58 -15.77 12.66
CA ASN A 335 -29.20 -14.62 13.34
C ASN A 335 -30.11 -15.00 14.51
N GLU A 336 -30.61 -16.24 14.53
CA GLU A 336 -31.45 -16.76 15.62
C GLU A 336 -30.75 -16.83 16.98
N ASP A 337 -29.41 -16.86 16.97
CA ASP A 337 -28.59 -16.95 18.19
C ASP A 337 -28.17 -15.56 18.75
N CYS A 338 -28.44 -14.48 18.05
CA CYS A 338 -27.99 -13.15 18.44
C CYS A 338 -29.11 -12.36 19.13
N SER A 339 -28.94 -12.10 20.39
CA SER A 339 -29.86 -11.27 21.19
C SER A 339 -29.22 -9.89 21.46
N LEU A 340 -28.77 -9.20 20.39
CA LEU A 340 -28.08 -7.92 20.44
C LEU A 340 -28.84 -6.86 19.67
N SER A 341 -29.05 -5.68 20.24
CA SER A 341 -29.52 -4.48 19.57
C SER A 341 -28.42 -3.45 19.46
N GLY A 342 -28.36 -2.69 18.36
CA GLY A 342 -27.52 -1.51 18.24
C GLY A 342 -28.28 -0.25 18.67
N LEU A 343 -27.59 0.68 19.33
CA LEU A 343 -28.12 1.99 19.70
C LEU A 343 -27.10 3.07 19.37
N MET A 344 -27.52 4.10 18.65
CA MET A 344 -26.68 5.24 18.29
C MET A 344 -27.44 6.55 18.50
N ILE A 345 -26.71 7.56 18.96
CA ILE A 345 -27.25 8.94 19.07
C ILE A 345 -26.52 9.80 18.08
N ILE A 346 -27.26 10.58 17.33
CA ILE A 346 -26.69 11.48 16.32
C ILE A 346 -27.33 12.86 16.42
N GLU A 347 -26.53 13.89 16.15
CA GLU A 347 -26.98 15.28 15.99
C GLU A 347 -26.74 15.78 14.57
N GLU A 348 -25.89 15.09 13.80
CA GLU A 348 -25.55 15.39 12.41
C GLU A 348 -25.57 14.09 11.58
N TYR A 349 -25.85 14.23 10.29
CA TYR A 349 -25.84 13.11 9.34
C TYR A 349 -24.62 13.18 8.42
N ASP A 350 -23.95 12.03 8.26
CA ASP A 350 -23.04 11.75 7.15
C ASP A 350 -23.05 10.26 6.79
N ASN A 351 -22.37 9.91 5.68
CA ASN A 351 -22.38 8.55 5.16
C ASN A 351 -21.69 7.51 6.05
N SER A 352 -20.84 7.90 6.99
CA SER A 352 -20.19 6.97 7.92
C SER A 352 -21.16 6.30 8.88
N LEU A 353 -22.32 6.93 9.12
CA LEU A 353 -23.40 6.34 9.90
C LEU A 353 -23.93 5.07 9.24
N ILE A 354 -24.10 5.10 7.90
CA ILE A 354 -24.50 3.92 7.11
C ILE A 354 -23.46 2.81 7.27
N ASP A 355 -22.20 3.16 7.17
CA ASP A 355 -21.09 2.21 7.25
C ASP A 355 -21.00 1.57 8.64
N THR A 356 -21.15 2.38 9.70
CA THR A 356 -21.23 1.88 11.08
C THR A 356 -22.36 0.88 11.23
N ILE A 357 -23.60 1.24 10.86
CA ILE A 357 -24.76 0.36 11.01
C ILE A 357 -24.57 -0.94 10.22
N LYS A 358 -24.13 -0.84 8.97
CA LYS A 358 -23.88 -2.02 8.11
C LYS A 358 -22.82 -2.96 8.64
N SER A 359 -21.82 -2.45 9.36
CA SER A 359 -20.76 -3.29 9.93
C SER A 359 -21.24 -4.18 11.08
N PHE A 360 -22.41 -3.90 11.66
CA PHE A 360 -23.02 -4.68 12.73
C PHE A 360 -24.23 -5.53 12.28
N ASN A 361 -24.74 -5.34 11.05
CA ASN A 361 -26.02 -5.91 10.62
C ASN A 361 -26.13 -7.44 10.74
N GLU A 362 -25.01 -8.16 10.68
CA GLU A 362 -25.03 -9.63 10.75
C GLU A 362 -25.23 -10.18 12.18
N ILE A 363 -25.07 -9.34 13.20
CA ILE A 363 -25.20 -9.75 14.61
C ILE A 363 -26.32 -9.05 15.38
N LEU A 364 -27.05 -8.15 14.73
CA LEU A 364 -28.08 -7.36 15.37
C LEU A 364 -29.50 -7.86 15.09
N VAL A 365 -30.33 -7.86 16.12
CA VAL A 365 -31.80 -8.05 16.00
C VAL A 365 -32.43 -6.78 15.42
N ASN A 366 -31.98 -5.61 15.86
CA ASN A 366 -32.36 -4.31 15.31
C ASN A 366 -31.35 -3.24 15.64
N PHE A 367 -31.40 -2.13 14.91
CA PHE A 367 -30.56 -0.94 15.17
C PHE A 367 -31.45 0.28 15.37
N VAL A 368 -31.30 0.96 16.49
CA VAL A 368 -32.07 2.14 16.87
C VAL A 368 -31.18 3.38 16.79
N VAL A 369 -31.62 4.36 16.03
CA VAL A 369 -30.94 5.67 15.91
C VAL A 369 -31.80 6.73 16.53
N VAL A 370 -31.23 7.53 17.42
CA VAL A 370 -31.90 8.61 18.12
C VAL A 370 -31.32 9.96 17.72
N THR A 371 -32.17 10.93 17.46
CA THR A 371 -31.76 12.31 17.20
C THR A 371 -32.73 13.31 17.80
N SER A 372 -32.22 14.47 18.21
CA SER A 372 -33.02 15.64 18.55
C SER A 372 -33.23 16.57 17.35
N ASN A 373 -32.44 16.42 16.30
CA ASN A 373 -32.50 17.23 15.10
C ASN A 373 -33.53 16.68 14.10
N MET A 374 -34.64 17.37 13.95
CA MET A 374 -35.74 16.97 13.05
C MET A 374 -35.48 17.35 11.58
N ASP A 375 -34.49 18.17 11.30
CA ASP A 375 -34.16 18.65 9.95
C ASP A 375 -33.24 17.68 9.18
N LEU A 376 -32.77 16.61 9.81
CA LEU A 376 -31.90 15.62 9.18
C LEU A 376 -32.67 14.72 8.20
N ASN A 377 -32.15 14.59 6.98
CA ASN A 377 -32.62 13.57 6.06
C ASN A 377 -32.05 12.20 6.46
N LEU A 378 -32.85 11.39 7.14
CA LEU A 378 -32.47 10.05 7.65
C LEU A 378 -33.05 8.90 6.84
N ASP A 379 -33.64 9.17 5.67
CA ASP A 379 -34.15 8.12 4.79
C ASP A 379 -33.10 7.10 4.36
N PRO A 380 -31.82 7.49 4.11
CA PRO A 380 -30.78 6.50 3.84
C PRO A 380 -30.57 5.50 4.98
N LEU A 381 -30.75 5.89 6.25
CA LEU A 381 -30.64 5.00 7.41
C LEU A 381 -31.85 4.08 7.53
N LYS A 382 -33.07 4.61 7.28
CA LYS A 382 -34.31 3.78 7.23
C LYS A 382 -34.20 2.72 6.14
N ASN A 383 -33.66 3.06 4.97
CA ASN A 383 -33.48 2.15 3.84
C ASN A 383 -32.56 0.96 4.14
N ILE A 384 -31.69 1.07 5.14
CA ILE A 384 -30.84 -0.03 5.61
C ILE A 384 -31.42 -0.73 6.87
N GLY A 385 -32.66 -0.44 7.24
CA GLY A 385 -33.37 -1.10 8.34
C GLY A 385 -33.17 -0.46 9.71
N ALA A 386 -32.58 0.73 9.81
CA ALA A 386 -32.47 1.44 11.09
C ALA A 386 -33.84 2.03 11.51
N GLN A 387 -34.18 1.82 12.77
CA GLN A 387 -35.36 2.42 13.38
C GLN A 387 -35.00 3.81 13.93
N ILE A 388 -35.68 4.86 13.45
CA ILE A 388 -35.37 6.23 13.80
C ILE A 388 -36.33 6.75 14.86
N ILE A 389 -35.79 7.34 15.91
CA ILE A 389 -36.56 7.98 16.99
C ILE A 389 -36.18 9.45 17.07
N PHE A 390 -37.19 10.31 16.90
CA PHE A 390 -37.06 11.75 17.08
C PHE A 390 -37.57 12.17 18.46
N SER A 391 -36.80 12.94 19.20
CA SER A 391 -37.28 13.50 20.43
C SER A 391 -36.53 14.75 20.86
N LYS A 392 -37.27 15.82 21.16
CA LYS A 392 -36.75 17.12 21.59
C LYS A 392 -36.10 17.12 22.99
N ASN A 393 -36.36 16.13 23.80
CA ASN A 393 -35.85 16.04 25.17
C ASN A 393 -34.81 14.93 25.27
N LYS A 394 -33.52 15.31 25.34
CA LYS A 394 -32.36 14.38 25.39
C LYS A 394 -32.55 13.25 26.40
N ASN A 395 -33.07 13.54 27.58
CA ASN A 395 -33.26 12.52 28.65
C ASN A 395 -34.42 11.54 28.38
N LYS A 396 -35.50 11.97 27.71
CA LYS A 396 -36.61 11.08 27.31
C LYS A 396 -36.27 10.26 26.07
N ASN A 397 -35.37 10.72 25.23
CA ASN A 397 -34.92 10.07 24.00
C ASN A 397 -34.36 8.68 24.27
N PHE A 398 -33.50 8.59 25.27
CA PHE A 398 -32.89 7.33 25.65
C PHE A 398 -33.86 6.30 26.14
N THR A 399 -34.83 6.72 26.98
CA THR A 399 -35.83 5.79 27.53
C THR A 399 -36.73 5.21 26.43
N LEU A 400 -37.09 6.02 25.43
CA LEU A 400 -37.85 5.55 24.29
C LEU A 400 -37.02 4.62 23.40
N ALA A 401 -35.77 4.98 23.11
CA ALA A 401 -34.89 4.18 22.30
C ALA A 401 -34.55 2.82 22.94
N LEU A 402 -34.31 2.79 24.24
CA LEU A 402 -34.03 1.57 24.96
C LEU A 402 -35.23 0.59 24.96
N LYS A 403 -36.47 1.12 24.95
CA LYS A 403 -37.70 0.28 24.82
C LYS A 403 -37.81 -0.37 23.44
N GLU A 404 -37.28 0.27 22.40
CA GLU A 404 -37.28 -0.26 21.03
C GLU A 404 -36.16 -1.26 20.78
N CYS A 405 -35.10 -1.30 21.63
CA CYS A 405 -34.05 -2.31 21.56
C CYS A 405 -34.59 -3.67 22.00
N ARG A 406 -34.65 -4.65 21.08
CA ARG A 406 -35.24 -5.98 21.30
C ARG A 406 -34.24 -7.01 21.83
N GLY A 407 -32.96 -6.76 21.70
CA GLY A 407 -31.90 -7.68 22.13
C GLY A 407 -31.73 -7.76 23.66
N LYS A 408 -31.26 -8.88 24.16
CA LYS A 408 -30.88 -9.08 25.58
C LYS A 408 -29.75 -8.11 26.01
N TYR A 409 -28.89 -7.74 25.06
CA TYR A 409 -27.84 -6.75 25.22
C TYR A 409 -28.00 -5.62 24.23
N ILE A 410 -27.46 -4.46 24.56
CA ILE A 410 -27.46 -3.27 23.73
C ILE A 410 -26.00 -2.86 23.50
N TYR A 411 -25.60 -2.76 22.23
CA TYR A 411 -24.31 -2.18 21.84
C TYR A 411 -24.51 -0.68 21.60
N ILE A 412 -23.73 0.13 22.30
CA ILE A 412 -23.73 1.58 22.16
C ILE A 412 -22.70 1.96 21.10
N ALA A 413 -23.18 2.23 19.89
CA ALA A 413 -22.32 2.58 18.75
C ALA A 413 -22.10 4.09 18.65
N ASN A 414 -20.87 4.48 18.31
CA ASN A 414 -20.56 5.84 17.89
C ASN A 414 -20.37 5.89 16.37
N LYS A 415 -20.57 7.07 15.82
CA LYS A 415 -20.34 7.37 14.41
C LYS A 415 -18.90 7.01 14.01
N GLY A 416 -18.74 6.32 12.89
CA GLY A 416 -17.46 5.90 12.36
C GLY A 416 -16.86 4.62 12.97
N GLU A 417 -17.53 3.98 13.91
CA GLU A 417 -17.10 2.68 14.44
C GLU A 417 -17.44 1.55 13.46
N LEU A 418 -16.43 0.70 13.15
CA LEU A 418 -16.61 -0.48 12.31
C LEU A 418 -16.32 -1.74 13.12
N CYS A 419 -17.25 -2.69 13.04
CA CYS A 419 -17.15 -3.99 13.70
C CYS A 419 -16.70 -5.05 12.70
N SER A 420 -15.46 -5.47 12.76
CA SER A 420 -14.92 -6.53 11.90
C SER A 420 -15.61 -7.88 12.18
N ILE A 421 -15.49 -8.82 11.25
CA ILE A 421 -16.04 -10.18 11.43
C ILE A 421 -15.50 -10.84 12.71
N LEU A 422 -14.22 -10.64 13.01
CA LEU A 422 -13.62 -11.19 14.23
C LEU A 422 -14.26 -10.57 15.46
N SER A 423 -14.42 -9.25 15.48
CA SER A 423 -15.06 -8.53 16.61
C SER A 423 -16.53 -8.94 16.78
N GLN A 424 -17.30 -9.08 15.69
CA GLN A 424 -18.67 -9.58 15.72
C GLN A 424 -18.74 -10.95 16.40
N ARG A 425 -17.88 -11.89 16.00
CA ARG A 425 -17.82 -13.23 16.59
C ARG A 425 -17.50 -13.18 18.08
N GLN A 426 -16.49 -12.39 18.47
CA GLN A 426 -16.12 -12.22 19.89
C GLN A 426 -17.27 -11.64 20.71
N ILE A 427 -18.02 -10.65 20.17
CA ILE A 427 -19.22 -10.10 20.84
C ILE A 427 -20.28 -11.18 21.05
N VAL A 428 -20.59 -11.97 20.03
CA VAL A 428 -21.59 -13.05 20.13
C VAL A 428 -21.16 -14.13 21.13
N GLU A 429 -19.90 -14.55 21.09
CA GLU A 429 -19.39 -15.52 22.07
C GLU A 429 -19.41 -14.97 23.50
N LEU A 430 -19.10 -13.67 23.68
CA LEU A 430 -19.17 -12.99 24.96
C LEU A 430 -20.59 -13.00 25.53
N ILE A 431 -21.59 -12.65 24.69
CA ILE A 431 -23.01 -12.63 25.07
C ILE A 431 -23.51 -14.03 25.44
N LYS A 432 -23.11 -15.07 24.68
CA LYS A 432 -23.52 -16.46 24.93
C LYS A 432 -22.94 -17.03 26.24
N LYS A 433 -21.68 -16.68 26.56
CA LYS A 433 -20.95 -17.26 27.69
C LYS A 433 -21.08 -16.48 28.99
N SER A 434 -21.61 -15.27 28.96
CA SER A 434 -21.61 -14.36 30.11
C SER A 434 -23.03 -13.85 30.42
N ASP A 435 -23.28 -13.73 31.72
CA ASP A 435 -24.51 -13.10 32.25
C ASP A 435 -24.20 -11.75 32.93
N LYS A 436 -23.02 -11.20 32.70
CA LYS A 436 -22.58 -9.91 33.26
C LYS A 436 -23.41 -8.74 32.74
N GLU A 437 -23.42 -7.64 33.47
CA GLU A 437 -24.28 -6.49 33.18
C GLU A 437 -23.71 -5.58 32.09
N SER A 438 -22.38 -5.50 32.01
CA SER A 438 -21.73 -4.64 31.03
C SER A 438 -20.31 -5.05 30.70
N PHE A 439 -19.82 -4.60 29.53
CA PHE A 439 -18.47 -4.84 29.04
C PHE A 439 -17.89 -3.58 28.41
N SER A 440 -16.60 -3.36 28.62
CA SER A 440 -15.82 -2.35 27.90
C SER A 440 -15.08 -2.95 26.71
N PHE A 441 -14.96 -2.19 25.65
CA PHE A 441 -14.21 -2.55 24.43
C PHE A 441 -13.09 -1.56 24.18
N ASN A 442 -12.08 -1.99 23.45
CA ASN A 442 -10.99 -1.12 23.01
C ASN A 442 -11.38 -0.45 21.69
N ILE A 443 -11.51 0.86 21.69
CA ILE A 443 -11.78 1.65 20.49
C ILE A 443 -10.44 2.14 19.94
N ILE A 444 -10.08 1.69 18.75
CA ILE A 444 -8.83 2.06 18.08
C ILE A 444 -9.09 3.25 17.17
N SER A 445 -8.54 4.41 17.52
CA SER A 445 -8.54 5.56 16.63
C SER A 445 -7.39 5.46 15.63
N VAL A 446 -7.73 5.49 14.35
CA VAL A 446 -6.78 5.40 13.24
C VAL A 446 -5.86 6.62 13.15
N GLU A 447 -6.36 7.80 13.53
CA GLU A 447 -5.59 9.03 13.39
C GLU A 447 -4.40 9.13 14.33
N ASN A 448 -4.58 8.69 15.57
CA ASN A 448 -3.63 8.96 16.65
C ASN A 448 -2.87 7.70 17.10
N LYS A 449 -3.10 6.54 16.46
CA LYS A 449 -2.57 5.23 16.91
C LYS A 449 -2.82 4.98 18.41
N THR A 450 -3.87 5.57 18.96
CA THR A 450 -4.28 5.44 20.36
C THR A 450 -5.50 4.56 20.46
N TYR A 451 -5.63 3.88 21.60
CA TYR A 451 -6.86 3.17 21.94
C TYR A 451 -7.46 3.77 23.22
N GLN A 452 -8.78 3.77 23.26
CA GLN A 452 -9.56 4.20 24.41
C GLN A 452 -10.50 3.07 24.83
N LYS A 453 -10.59 2.78 26.12
CA LYS A 453 -11.60 1.85 26.61
C LYS A 453 -12.91 2.56 26.84
N GLU A 454 -13.96 2.04 26.27
CA GLU A 454 -15.32 2.55 26.43
C GLU A 454 -16.29 1.43 26.81
N VAL A 455 -17.26 1.71 27.66
CA VAL A 455 -18.38 0.79 27.90
C VAL A 455 -19.28 0.78 26.68
N LYS A 456 -19.30 -0.35 25.97
CA LYS A 456 -19.98 -0.49 24.69
C LYS A 456 -21.15 -1.45 24.71
N LEU A 457 -21.10 -2.43 25.61
CA LEU A 457 -22.14 -3.45 25.71
C LEU A 457 -22.76 -3.42 27.10
N ILE A 458 -24.08 -3.28 27.16
CA ILE A 458 -24.85 -3.29 28.40
C ILE A 458 -26.02 -4.26 28.28
N LYS A 459 -26.38 -4.89 29.40
CA LYS A 459 -27.56 -5.75 29.48
C LYS A 459 -28.82 -4.90 29.35
N ASN A 460 -29.75 -5.31 28.48
CA ASN A 460 -31.03 -4.61 28.27
C ASN A 460 -31.93 -4.86 29.49
N LYS A 461 -31.99 -3.86 30.33
CA LYS A 461 -32.90 -3.79 31.49
C LYS A 461 -33.75 -2.53 31.31
N ASN A 462 -34.78 -2.35 32.10
CA ASN A 462 -35.57 -1.12 32.12
C ASN A 462 -34.74 0.08 32.62
N ILE A 463 -33.81 0.56 31.77
CA ILE A 463 -32.88 1.64 32.06
C ILE A 463 -33.63 2.96 31.80
N GLN A 464 -33.68 3.84 32.83
CA GLN A 464 -34.32 5.16 32.67
C GLN A 464 -33.34 6.22 32.19
N PHE A 465 -32.09 6.16 32.63
CA PHE A 465 -31.03 7.14 32.31
C PHE A 465 -29.73 6.43 31.97
N LEU A 466 -29.39 6.35 30.70
CA LEU A 466 -28.23 5.55 30.24
C LEU A 466 -26.89 6.04 30.82
N GLU A 467 -26.62 7.33 30.77
CA GLU A 467 -25.35 7.87 31.29
C GLU A 467 -25.18 7.62 32.81
N MET A 468 -26.25 7.85 33.57
CA MET A 468 -26.25 7.58 35.01
C MET A 468 -26.09 6.08 35.28
N TYR A 469 -26.72 5.22 34.49
CA TYR A 469 -26.60 3.79 34.61
C TYR A 469 -25.18 3.29 34.33
N ILE A 470 -24.57 3.80 33.26
CA ILE A 470 -23.15 3.49 32.94
C ILE A 470 -22.23 3.93 34.07
N GLN A 471 -22.40 5.15 34.61
CA GLN A 471 -21.60 5.64 35.74
C GLN A 471 -21.80 4.79 37.01
N GLU A 472 -23.02 4.32 37.26
CA GLU A 472 -23.33 3.43 38.35
C GLU A 472 -22.64 2.06 38.19
N LEU A 473 -22.64 1.48 36.98
CA LEU A 473 -21.96 0.24 36.66
C LEU A 473 -20.44 0.34 36.88
N ILE A 474 -19.86 1.47 36.47
CA ILE A 474 -18.41 1.75 36.66
C ILE A 474 -18.12 1.84 38.17
N LYS A 475 -18.90 2.62 38.92
CA LYS A 475 -18.72 2.77 40.39
C LYS A 475 -18.84 1.44 41.16
N LYS A 476 -19.76 0.58 40.72
CA LYS A 476 -19.95 -0.74 41.33
C LYS A 476 -18.93 -1.80 40.89
N GLY A 477 -17.99 -1.47 40.00
CA GLY A 477 -17.06 -2.45 39.44
C GLY A 477 -17.73 -3.55 38.63
N SER A 478 -18.93 -3.26 38.07
CA SER A 478 -19.73 -4.23 37.34
C SER A 478 -19.39 -4.25 35.83
N VAL A 479 -18.41 -3.47 35.40
CA VAL A 479 -17.91 -3.45 34.02
C VAL A 479 -16.78 -4.48 33.88
N VAL A 480 -16.94 -5.39 32.93
CA VAL A 480 -15.94 -6.39 32.61
C VAL A 480 -15.14 -5.94 31.39
N ASP A 481 -13.82 -5.86 31.54
CA ASP A 481 -12.94 -5.57 30.41
C ASP A 481 -12.94 -6.73 29.43
N SER A 482 -13.11 -6.42 28.15
CA SER A 482 -12.95 -7.39 27.06
C SER A 482 -11.75 -7.03 26.19
N ASN A 483 -11.19 -8.04 25.54
CA ASN A 483 -10.14 -7.85 24.53
C ASN A 483 -10.73 -7.69 23.13
N ILE A 484 -11.91 -7.11 23.01
CA ILE A 484 -12.57 -6.84 21.73
C ILE A 484 -12.15 -5.46 21.25
N TYR A 485 -11.77 -5.39 19.98
CA TYR A 485 -11.32 -4.17 19.31
C TYR A 485 -12.31 -3.72 18.27
N ILE A 486 -12.66 -2.44 18.30
CA ILE A 486 -13.52 -1.78 17.33
C ILE A 486 -12.72 -0.68 16.66
N HIS A 487 -12.69 -0.68 15.34
CA HIS A 487 -11.99 0.35 14.56
C HIS A 487 -12.87 1.60 14.45
N LYS A 488 -12.30 2.76 14.71
CA LYS A 488 -12.95 4.05 14.50
C LYS A 488 -12.29 4.77 13.33
N ILE A 489 -13.03 4.89 12.24
CA ILE A 489 -12.59 5.63 11.06
C ILE A 489 -12.80 7.14 11.25
N LYS A 490 -12.02 7.94 10.53
CA LYS A 490 -12.27 9.39 10.46
C LYS A 490 -13.56 9.65 9.70
N VAL A 491 -14.36 10.49 10.30
CA VAL A 491 -15.62 10.97 9.73
C VAL A 491 -15.45 12.37 9.19
#